data_2e7233d8b54fa605470ffd8e5a156d2e
#
_entry.id   2e7233d8b54fa605470ffd8e5a156d2e
#
_cell.length_a   1.000
_cell.length_b   1.000
_cell.length_c   1.000
_cell.angle_alpha   90.00
_cell.angle_beta   90.00
_cell.angle_gamma   90.00
#
_symmetry.space_group_name_H-M   'P 1'
#
loop_
_entity.id
_entity.type
_entity.pdbx_description
1 polymer ?
#
loop_
_entity_poly.entity_id
_entity_poly.type
_entity_poly.pdbx_seq_one_letter_code
_entity_poly.pdbx_strand_id
1 'polypeptide(L)'
;MSLLEKLTILSDAAKYDVACTSSGVDRKGTGHGMGKSIAPGICHTFSADGRCISLLKILFTNECIFRCAYCQNNCSNDVPRASFTPDEVCTLTMEFYRRNYIEGLFLSSGILISPNYTMELIYQTLYQLRVRHHFNGYIHVKAIPGADPVLIEKVGFLADRMSINLELPTADGLKTLAPNKSRKTILKPMRLIQNGIMENQNELMVYHKTPKFVPAGQSTQMIIGATPENDYQIMKVAEGLYQNFQLKRVFYSAFVNVNHNSNLPTLPGGPPLLREHRLYQADWLLRFYGFSAGELLSEDRPDFNIFLDPKCDWALRHLEAFPVEINRADYNTLLRVPGIGVKSANRIVKARRHSRLDFSDLKKIGVVLKRAAYFITCSGRMMYSIPQNEDYICSCLMQDITQIPKEIRDFSYKQISFFDEDALSDFKLTTNDLCVG
;
A
#
# COMPACT_ATOMS: atom_id res chain seq x y z
N MET A 1 0.25 5.44 -34.42
CA MET A 1 0.56 6.01 -33.09
C MET A 1 2.03 5.77 -32.81
N SER A 2 2.77 6.81 -32.48
CA SER A 2 4.19 6.70 -32.14
C SER A 2 4.40 6.02 -30.79
N LEU A 3 5.60 5.49 -30.54
CA LEU A 3 5.95 4.86 -29.26
C LEU A 3 5.80 5.82 -28.09
N LEU A 4 6.11 7.10 -28.27
CA LEU A 4 5.99 8.14 -27.25
C LEU A 4 4.52 8.46 -26.93
N GLU A 5 3.65 8.52 -27.92
CA GLU A 5 2.19 8.69 -27.72
C GLU A 5 1.61 7.50 -26.93
N LYS A 6 1.96 6.27 -27.30
CA LYS A 6 1.56 5.07 -26.56
C LYS A 6 2.05 5.14 -25.10
N LEU A 7 3.31 5.55 -24.88
CA LEU A 7 3.87 5.67 -23.53
C LEU A 7 3.10 6.69 -22.70
N THR A 8 2.73 7.83 -23.26
CA THR A 8 1.94 8.84 -22.57
C THR A 8 0.58 8.30 -22.14
N ILE A 9 -0.16 7.65 -23.04
CA ILE A 9 -1.47 7.06 -22.76
C ILE A 9 -1.37 5.96 -21.71
N LEU A 10 -0.44 5.03 -21.86
CA LEU A 10 -0.36 3.82 -21.05
C LEU A 10 0.30 4.06 -19.69
N SER A 11 1.15 5.06 -19.56
CA SER A 11 1.65 5.49 -18.24
C SER A 11 0.60 6.28 -17.48
N ASP A 12 -0.19 7.10 -18.16
CA ASP A 12 -1.31 7.82 -17.55
C ASP A 12 -2.39 6.85 -17.06
N ALA A 13 -2.75 5.87 -17.87
CA ALA A 13 -3.70 4.82 -17.51
C ALA A 13 -3.20 3.94 -16.33
N ALA A 14 -1.89 3.84 -16.12
CA ALA A 14 -1.29 3.10 -15.00
C ALA A 14 -1.33 3.85 -13.66
N LYS A 15 -1.76 5.11 -13.60
CA LYS A 15 -1.77 5.94 -12.39
C LYS A 15 -2.56 5.29 -11.25
N TYR A 16 -3.73 4.77 -11.55
CA TYR A 16 -4.65 4.18 -10.56
C TYR A 16 -4.22 2.81 -10.03
N ASP A 17 -3.09 2.33 -10.48
CA ASP A 17 -2.54 1.05 -10.08
C ASP A 17 -1.54 1.27 -8.94
N VAL A 18 -2.01 1.17 -7.70
CA VAL A 18 -1.21 1.45 -6.50
C VAL A 18 -0.40 0.22 -6.10
N ALA A 19 0.71 0.00 -6.74
CA ALA A 19 1.67 -1.03 -6.30
C ALA A 19 3.03 -0.45 -5.91
N CYS A 20 3.14 0.86 -5.85
CA CYS A 20 4.32 1.55 -5.36
C CYS A 20 3.92 2.88 -4.72
N THR A 21 4.60 3.23 -3.64
CA THR A 21 4.54 4.56 -3.06
C THR A 21 5.34 5.49 -3.96
N SER A 22 4.69 6.15 -4.92
CA SER A 22 5.34 7.15 -5.74
C SER A 22 5.25 8.50 -5.04
N SER A 23 6.37 9.05 -4.62
CA SER A 23 6.46 10.48 -4.37
C SER A 23 6.56 11.16 -5.74
N GLY A 24 5.43 11.59 -6.32
CA GLY A 24 5.43 12.35 -7.55
C GLY A 24 5.94 13.76 -7.31
N VAL A 25 7.21 14.01 -7.60
CA VAL A 25 7.72 15.38 -7.71
C VAL A 25 7.61 15.79 -9.17
N ASP A 26 6.66 16.67 -9.49
CA ASP A 26 6.58 17.35 -10.77
C ASP A 26 7.09 18.78 -10.65
N ARG A 27 8.24 19.06 -11.27
CA ARG A 27 8.73 20.42 -11.44
C ARG A 27 8.66 20.77 -12.92
N LYS A 28 7.67 21.55 -13.32
CA LYS A 28 7.69 22.23 -14.61
C LYS A 28 8.88 23.19 -14.64
N GLY A 29 9.80 22.97 -15.58
CA GLY A 29 10.94 23.87 -15.76
C GLY A 29 10.44 25.29 -16.09
N THR A 30 10.65 26.23 -15.19
CA THR A 30 10.63 27.65 -15.48
C THR A 30 11.92 27.94 -16.23
N GLY A 31 11.88 28.40 -17.46
CA GLY A 31 12.95 28.58 -18.45
C GLY A 31 14.39 28.96 -18.04
N HIS A 32 14.74 28.98 -16.77
CA HIS A 32 16.04 29.38 -16.21
C HIS A 32 16.73 28.34 -15.30
N GLY A 33 16.30 27.06 -15.29
CA GLY A 33 16.93 26.00 -14.48
C GLY A 33 17.34 24.78 -15.31
N MET A 34 18.46 24.13 -14.96
CA MET A 34 18.86 22.85 -15.56
C MET A 34 17.99 21.71 -15.01
N GLY A 35 17.30 20.97 -15.89
CA GLY A 35 16.57 19.75 -15.61
C GLY A 35 15.05 19.91 -15.63
N LYS A 36 14.38 18.95 -16.28
CA LYS A 36 12.93 18.73 -16.20
C LYS A 36 12.69 17.44 -15.42
N SER A 37 11.91 17.51 -14.35
CA SER A 37 11.60 16.35 -13.51
C SER A 37 10.29 15.68 -13.96
N ILE A 38 10.19 15.35 -15.25
CA ILE A 38 9.05 14.59 -15.77
C ILE A 38 9.58 13.58 -16.77
N ALA A 39 9.68 12.32 -16.33
CA ALA A 39 9.62 11.22 -17.27
C ALA A 39 8.26 10.53 -17.06
N PRO A 40 7.36 10.50 -18.05
CA PRO A 40 6.09 9.80 -17.94
C PRO A 40 6.36 8.32 -17.60
N GLY A 41 5.60 7.79 -16.65
CA GLY A 41 5.67 6.37 -16.26
C GLY A 41 6.74 5.99 -15.24
N ILE A 42 7.54 6.91 -14.69
CA ILE A 42 8.50 6.54 -13.62
C ILE A 42 7.82 6.65 -12.25
N CYS A 43 7.88 5.56 -11.49
CA CYS A 43 7.45 5.51 -10.11
C CYS A 43 8.59 5.02 -9.19
N HIS A 44 8.44 5.25 -7.89
CA HIS A 44 9.41 4.86 -6.90
C HIS A 44 8.84 3.82 -5.94
N THR A 45 9.62 2.80 -5.62
CA THR A 45 9.31 1.80 -4.59
C THR A 45 10.51 1.65 -3.66
N PHE A 46 10.28 1.11 -2.46
CA PHE A 46 11.36 0.85 -1.52
C PHE A 46 11.72 -0.63 -1.51
N SER A 47 13.00 -0.92 -1.60
CA SER A 47 13.54 -2.26 -1.38
C SER A 47 13.55 -2.62 0.11
N ALA A 48 13.81 -3.89 0.43
CA ALA A 48 13.85 -4.37 1.82
C ALA A 48 14.94 -3.70 2.67
N ASP A 49 16.01 -3.21 2.03
CA ASP A 49 17.10 -2.46 2.66
C ASP A 49 16.82 -0.95 2.81
N GLY A 50 15.63 -0.50 2.41
CA GLY A 50 15.19 0.89 2.51
C GLY A 50 15.64 1.80 1.37
N ARG A 51 16.33 1.28 0.33
CA ARG A 51 16.67 2.07 -0.86
C ARG A 51 15.42 2.36 -1.70
N CYS A 52 15.37 3.56 -2.25
CA CYS A 52 14.37 3.96 -3.24
C CYS A 52 14.78 3.38 -4.61
N ILE A 53 13.88 2.61 -5.23
CA ILE A 53 14.07 2.02 -6.55
C ILE A 53 13.13 2.72 -7.52
N SER A 54 13.67 3.23 -8.62
CA SER A 54 12.88 3.83 -9.70
C SER A 54 12.42 2.75 -10.69
N LEU A 55 11.13 2.71 -11.00
CA LEU A 55 10.53 1.74 -11.90
C LEU A 55 9.82 2.42 -13.06
N LEU A 56 9.97 1.89 -14.26
CA LEU A 56 9.06 2.19 -15.38
C LEU A 56 7.74 1.49 -15.08
N LYS A 57 6.70 2.28 -14.78
CA LYS A 57 5.36 1.78 -14.48
C LYS A 57 4.42 2.06 -15.65
N ILE A 58 4.05 1.03 -16.36
CA ILE A 58 3.19 1.11 -17.53
C ILE A 58 2.14 -0.01 -17.57
N LEU A 59 1.05 0.26 -18.29
CA LEU A 59 0.19 -0.80 -18.78
C LEU A 59 0.75 -1.35 -20.10
N PHE A 60 0.68 -2.67 -20.27
CA PHE A 60 0.91 -3.30 -21.58
C PHE A 60 -0.14 -2.82 -22.57
N THR A 61 -1.39 -2.75 -22.10
CA THR A 61 -2.53 -2.18 -22.84
C THR A 61 -3.55 -1.60 -21.86
N ASN A 62 -4.26 -0.56 -22.29
CA ASN A 62 -5.46 -0.07 -21.60
C ASN A 62 -6.76 -0.48 -22.34
N GLU A 63 -6.68 -1.23 -23.44
CA GLU A 63 -7.81 -1.95 -23.98
C GLU A 63 -8.17 -3.09 -23.03
N CYS A 64 -9.44 -3.20 -22.67
CA CYS A 64 -9.87 -4.21 -21.70
C CYS A 64 -11.28 -4.71 -22.03
N ILE A 65 -11.47 -6.02 -22.08
CA ILE A 65 -12.79 -6.66 -22.27
C ILE A 65 -13.62 -6.70 -20.99
N PHE A 66 -13.03 -6.37 -19.82
CA PHE A 66 -13.72 -6.40 -18.53
C PHE A 66 -14.48 -5.12 -18.26
N ARG A 67 -15.60 -5.27 -17.52
CA ARG A 67 -16.54 -4.18 -17.16
C ARG A 67 -16.46 -3.82 -15.68
N CYS A 68 -15.24 -3.60 -15.16
CA CYS A 68 -15.08 -3.17 -13.77
C CYS A 68 -15.57 -1.72 -13.62
N ALA A 69 -16.63 -1.50 -12.85
CA ALA A 69 -17.28 -0.19 -12.71
C ALA A 69 -16.35 0.91 -12.19
N TYR A 70 -15.39 0.56 -11.32
CA TYR A 70 -14.41 1.48 -10.73
C TYR A 70 -13.21 1.78 -11.64
N CYS A 71 -13.04 1.09 -12.77
CA CYS A 71 -11.82 1.16 -13.56
C CYS A 71 -11.96 2.17 -14.71
N GLN A 72 -11.01 3.09 -14.83
CA GLN A 72 -10.95 4.04 -15.95
C GLN A 72 -10.85 3.32 -17.31
N ASN A 73 -10.18 2.15 -17.33
CA ASN A 73 -9.99 1.36 -18.54
C ASN A 73 -11.14 0.38 -18.83
N ASN A 74 -12.28 0.56 -18.19
CA ASN A 74 -13.51 -0.19 -18.50
C ASN A 74 -13.81 -0.10 -19.99
N CYS A 75 -14.21 -1.23 -20.60
CA CYS A 75 -14.52 -1.28 -22.05
C CYS A 75 -15.61 -0.29 -22.50
N SER A 76 -16.48 0.15 -21.58
CA SER A 76 -17.55 1.10 -21.87
C SER A 76 -17.11 2.58 -21.81
N ASN A 77 -15.89 2.86 -21.36
CA ASN A 77 -15.39 4.22 -21.25
C ASN A 77 -14.77 4.70 -22.55
N ASP A 78 -15.13 5.91 -22.94
CA ASP A 78 -14.53 6.61 -24.09
C ASP A 78 -13.23 7.31 -23.65
N VAL A 79 -12.13 6.55 -23.65
CA VAL A 79 -10.79 7.03 -23.32
C VAL A 79 -9.81 6.64 -24.44
N PRO A 80 -8.74 7.42 -24.68
CA PRO A 80 -7.71 7.04 -25.64
C PRO A 80 -7.16 5.65 -25.34
N ARG A 81 -7.16 4.76 -26.32
CA ARG A 81 -6.71 3.38 -26.19
C ARG A 81 -5.39 3.19 -26.93
N ALA A 82 -4.52 2.38 -26.31
CA ALA A 82 -3.26 2.00 -26.89
C ALA A 82 -2.84 0.60 -26.40
N SER A 83 -2.03 -0.07 -27.18
CA SER A 83 -1.42 -1.35 -26.83
C SER A 83 0.03 -1.36 -27.28
N PHE A 84 0.92 -1.80 -26.41
CA PHE A 84 2.30 -2.09 -26.78
C PHE A 84 2.40 -3.49 -27.42
N THR A 85 3.45 -3.69 -28.19
CA THR A 85 3.97 -5.01 -28.50
C THR A 85 5.03 -5.39 -27.46
N PRO A 86 5.35 -6.70 -27.30
CA PRO A 86 6.47 -7.14 -26.46
C PRO A 86 7.78 -6.43 -26.77
N ASP A 87 8.09 -6.23 -28.05
CA ASP A 87 9.32 -5.55 -28.50
C ASP A 87 9.35 -4.07 -28.13
N GLU A 88 8.20 -3.39 -28.18
CA GLU A 88 8.09 -1.98 -27.78
C GLU A 88 8.34 -1.83 -26.26
N VAL A 89 7.77 -2.70 -25.42
CA VAL A 89 8.02 -2.70 -23.96
C VAL A 89 9.49 -2.98 -23.67
N CYS A 90 10.09 -3.94 -24.37
CA CYS A 90 11.50 -4.26 -24.22
C CYS A 90 12.38 -3.05 -24.60
N THR A 91 12.10 -2.41 -25.72
CA THR A 91 12.84 -1.23 -26.20
C THR A 91 12.76 -0.11 -25.17
N LEU A 92 11.57 0.25 -24.71
CA LEU A 92 11.37 1.28 -23.69
C LEU A 92 12.14 0.96 -22.40
N THR A 93 12.00 -0.28 -21.90
CA THR A 93 12.65 -0.70 -20.65
C THR A 93 14.17 -0.62 -20.77
N MET A 94 14.73 -1.13 -21.85
CA MET A 94 16.19 -1.11 -22.06
C MET A 94 16.74 0.29 -22.26
N GLU A 95 16.06 1.15 -23.03
CA GLU A 95 16.48 2.53 -23.24
C GLU A 95 16.44 3.36 -21.95
N PHE A 96 15.39 3.24 -21.14
CA PHE A 96 15.31 3.93 -19.85
C PHE A 96 16.33 3.40 -18.86
N TYR A 97 16.57 2.09 -18.85
CA TYR A 97 17.58 1.46 -17.99
C TYR A 97 19.00 1.89 -18.35
N ARG A 98 19.36 1.87 -19.64
CA ARG A 98 20.70 2.30 -20.12
C ARG A 98 21.00 3.75 -19.79
N ARG A 99 19.97 4.61 -19.75
CA ARG A 99 20.08 6.02 -19.36
C ARG A 99 20.02 6.27 -17.87
N ASN A 100 20.00 5.21 -17.04
CA ASN A 100 19.87 5.27 -15.59
C ASN A 100 18.60 6.03 -15.09
N TYR A 101 17.52 6.04 -15.87
CA TYR A 101 16.25 6.62 -15.44
C TYR A 101 15.47 5.67 -14.54
N ILE A 102 15.67 4.37 -14.71
CA ILE A 102 14.98 3.32 -13.96
C ILE A 102 15.95 2.20 -13.55
N GLU A 103 15.60 1.52 -12.48
CA GLU A 103 16.25 0.30 -12.00
C GLU A 103 15.41 -0.95 -12.29
N GLY A 104 14.17 -0.78 -12.77
CA GLY A 104 13.29 -1.89 -13.07
C GLY A 104 12.01 -1.51 -13.81
N LEU A 105 11.19 -2.54 -14.05
CA LEU A 105 9.91 -2.48 -14.73
C LEU A 105 8.78 -2.88 -13.78
N PHE A 106 7.69 -2.11 -13.75
CA PHE A 106 6.41 -2.53 -13.21
C PHE A 106 5.41 -2.62 -14.36
N LEU A 107 5.02 -3.85 -14.71
CA LEU A 107 4.14 -4.14 -15.83
C LEU A 107 2.78 -4.64 -15.35
N SER A 108 1.74 -3.92 -15.70
CA SER A 108 0.35 -4.34 -15.55
C SER A 108 -0.36 -4.30 -16.91
N SER A 109 -1.63 -4.67 -16.98
CA SER A 109 -2.37 -4.70 -18.25
C SER A 109 -3.88 -4.62 -18.06
N GLY A 110 -4.58 -3.99 -18.99
CA GLY A 110 -5.93 -4.37 -19.35
C GLY A 110 -5.97 -5.80 -19.90
N ILE A 111 -7.14 -6.33 -20.16
CA ILE A 111 -7.31 -7.71 -20.65
C ILE A 111 -7.79 -7.66 -22.10
N LEU A 112 -6.87 -7.97 -23.02
CA LEU A 112 -7.17 -8.15 -24.45
C LEU A 112 -7.82 -9.51 -24.66
N ILE A 113 -8.63 -9.67 -25.63
CA ILE A 113 -9.19 -10.93 -26.15
C ILE A 113 -9.55 -11.96 -25.05
N SER A 114 -8.56 -12.36 -24.24
CA SER A 114 -8.72 -13.30 -23.11
C SER A 114 -7.61 -13.11 -22.05
N PRO A 115 -7.84 -13.61 -20.80
CA PRO A 115 -6.79 -13.64 -19.78
C PRO A 115 -5.53 -14.39 -20.23
N ASN A 116 -5.67 -15.51 -20.92
CA ASN A 116 -4.54 -16.30 -21.41
C ASN A 116 -3.75 -15.56 -22.48
N TYR A 117 -4.41 -14.97 -23.44
CA TYR A 117 -3.76 -14.20 -24.50
C TYR A 117 -2.94 -13.03 -23.92
N THR A 118 -3.53 -12.29 -22.97
CA THR A 118 -2.83 -11.17 -22.32
C THR A 118 -1.63 -11.66 -21.50
N MET A 119 -1.78 -12.76 -20.77
CA MET A 119 -0.70 -13.33 -19.98
C MET A 119 0.43 -13.90 -20.84
N GLU A 120 0.11 -14.44 -22.01
CA GLU A 120 1.09 -14.87 -23.02
C GLU A 120 1.95 -13.70 -23.53
N LEU A 121 1.34 -12.56 -23.84
CA LEU A 121 2.07 -11.36 -24.27
C LEU A 121 2.99 -10.83 -23.15
N ILE A 122 2.53 -10.86 -21.90
CA ILE A 122 3.36 -10.54 -20.74
C ILE A 122 4.53 -11.52 -20.63
N TYR A 123 4.28 -12.82 -20.75
CA TYR A 123 5.33 -13.84 -20.74
C TYR A 123 6.37 -13.61 -21.83
N GLN A 124 5.95 -13.36 -23.06
CA GLN A 124 6.84 -13.06 -24.18
C GLN A 124 7.70 -11.83 -23.91
N THR A 125 7.12 -10.78 -23.34
CA THR A 125 7.84 -9.56 -22.94
C THR A 125 8.94 -9.86 -21.92
N LEU A 126 8.60 -10.58 -20.84
CA LEU A 126 9.57 -10.91 -19.80
C LEU A 126 10.65 -11.87 -20.28
N TYR A 127 10.26 -12.85 -21.10
CA TYR A 127 11.21 -13.77 -21.72
C TYR A 127 12.23 -13.03 -22.59
N GLN A 128 11.77 -12.11 -23.42
CA GLN A 128 12.67 -11.28 -24.23
C GLN A 128 13.60 -10.44 -23.34
N LEU A 129 13.08 -9.77 -22.32
CA LEU A 129 13.89 -8.98 -21.41
C LEU A 129 14.96 -9.83 -20.72
N ARG A 130 14.59 -10.97 -20.13
CA ARG A 130 15.52 -11.81 -19.36
C ARG A 130 16.49 -12.58 -20.23
N VAL A 131 16.00 -13.20 -21.31
CA VAL A 131 16.79 -14.15 -22.11
C VAL A 131 17.49 -13.48 -23.28
N ARG A 132 16.81 -12.60 -24.02
CA ARG A 132 17.40 -11.96 -25.21
C ARG A 132 18.21 -10.71 -24.86
N HIS A 133 17.66 -9.85 -23.97
CA HIS A 133 18.31 -8.59 -23.60
C HIS A 133 19.17 -8.70 -22.35
N HIS A 134 19.17 -9.85 -21.67
CA HIS A 134 19.93 -10.09 -20.40
C HIS A 134 19.65 -9.01 -19.34
N PHE A 135 18.39 -8.53 -19.27
CA PHE A 135 17.97 -7.52 -18.33
C PHE A 135 17.98 -8.06 -16.91
N ASN A 136 18.87 -7.55 -16.05
CA ASN A 136 19.01 -7.95 -14.65
C ASN A 136 18.32 -6.97 -13.67
N GLY A 137 17.62 -5.94 -14.17
CA GLY A 137 16.86 -5.02 -13.35
C GLY A 137 15.63 -5.70 -12.70
N TYR A 138 15.05 -5.02 -11.70
CA TYR A 138 13.88 -5.52 -10.99
C TYR A 138 12.64 -5.56 -11.89
N ILE A 139 11.89 -6.67 -11.84
CA ILE A 139 10.63 -6.82 -12.57
C ILE A 139 9.49 -7.15 -11.60
N HIS A 140 8.50 -6.27 -11.54
CA HIS A 140 7.22 -6.52 -10.88
C HIS A 140 6.10 -6.66 -11.92
N VAL A 141 5.38 -7.76 -11.87
CA VAL A 141 4.27 -8.04 -12.80
C VAL A 141 2.95 -8.18 -12.05
N LYS A 142 1.89 -7.62 -12.61
CA LYS A 142 0.53 -8.00 -12.24
C LYS A 142 0.07 -9.19 -13.07
N ALA A 143 -0.11 -10.32 -12.41
CA ALA A 143 -0.69 -11.50 -13.04
C ALA A 143 -2.17 -11.28 -13.34
N ILE A 144 -2.60 -11.82 -14.45
CA ILE A 144 -3.98 -11.68 -14.94
C ILE A 144 -4.89 -12.68 -14.23
N PRO A 145 -5.96 -12.23 -13.54
CA PRO A 145 -6.93 -13.12 -12.93
C PRO A 145 -7.59 -14.03 -13.97
N GLY A 146 -7.59 -15.34 -13.69
CA GLY A 146 -8.18 -16.34 -14.60
C GLY A 146 -7.26 -16.83 -15.72
N ALA A 147 -6.00 -16.37 -15.76
CA ALA A 147 -5.01 -16.91 -16.69
C ALA A 147 -4.60 -18.34 -16.34
N ASP A 148 -4.10 -19.05 -17.34
CA ASP A 148 -3.61 -20.43 -17.22
C ASP A 148 -2.51 -20.54 -16.15
N PRO A 149 -2.60 -21.52 -15.23
CA PRO A 149 -1.59 -21.76 -14.20
C PRO A 149 -0.16 -21.91 -14.74
N VAL A 150 0.01 -22.58 -15.87
CA VAL A 150 1.34 -22.80 -16.50
C VAL A 150 1.95 -21.46 -16.96
N LEU A 151 1.15 -20.54 -17.48
CA LEU A 151 1.64 -19.20 -17.85
C LEU A 151 2.04 -18.39 -16.63
N ILE A 152 1.26 -18.48 -15.55
CA ILE A 152 1.57 -17.78 -14.29
C ILE A 152 2.89 -18.32 -13.72
N GLU A 153 3.10 -19.64 -13.74
CA GLU A 153 4.34 -20.26 -13.27
C GLU A 153 5.54 -19.84 -14.11
N LYS A 154 5.45 -19.89 -15.45
CA LYS A 154 6.52 -19.44 -16.35
C LYS A 154 6.91 -17.98 -16.09
N VAL A 155 5.93 -17.11 -15.90
CA VAL A 155 6.18 -15.69 -15.57
C VAL A 155 6.80 -15.55 -14.20
N GLY A 156 6.45 -16.40 -13.22
CA GLY A 156 7.01 -16.40 -11.89
C GLY A 156 8.53 -16.62 -11.84
N PHE A 157 9.09 -17.41 -12.78
CA PHE A 157 10.55 -17.58 -12.91
C PHE A 157 11.26 -16.39 -13.58
N LEU A 158 10.52 -15.50 -14.22
CA LEU A 158 11.06 -14.33 -14.91
C LEU A 158 10.87 -13.03 -14.12
N ALA A 159 9.95 -13.01 -13.16
CA ALA A 159 9.62 -11.85 -12.35
C ALA A 159 10.24 -11.93 -10.96
N ASP A 160 10.63 -10.77 -10.41
CA ASP A 160 11.09 -10.68 -9.00
C ASP A 160 9.91 -10.62 -8.04
N ARG A 161 8.83 -9.94 -8.42
CA ARG A 161 7.58 -9.87 -7.66
C ARG A 161 6.38 -10.08 -8.57
N MET A 162 5.39 -10.77 -8.03
CA MET A 162 4.07 -10.86 -8.66
C MET A 162 2.99 -10.29 -7.74
N SER A 163 1.98 -9.68 -8.34
CA SER A 163 0.79 -9.25 -7.61
C SER A 163 -0.47 -9.66 -8.37
N ILE A 164 -1.52 -9.93 -7.59
CA ILE A 164 -2.87 -10.15 -8.11
C ILE A 164 -3.78 -9.32 -7.23
N ASN A 165 -4.50 -8.38 -7.82
CA ASN A 165 -5.37 -7.51 -7.05
C ASN A 165 -6.60 -8.27 -6.56
N LEU A 166 -6.85 -8.19 -5.25
CA LEU A 166 -8.12 -8.65 -4.67
C LEU A 166 -9.26 -7.73 -5.09
N GLU A 167 -8.96 -6.47 -5.33
CA GLU A 167 -9.84 -5.37 -5.70
C GLU A 167 -10.79 -4.97 -4.56
N LEU A 168 -11.71 -5.82 -4.19
CA LEU A 168 -12.75 -5.53 -3.19
C LEU A 168 -12.72 -6.58 -2.06
N PRO A 169 -13.00 -6.19 -0.81
CA PRO A 169 -12.91 -7.09 0.35
C PRO A 169 -13.93 -8.23 0.31
N THR A 170 -15.09 -8.04 -0.33
CA THR A 170 -16.20 -9.01 -0.33
C THR A 170 -16.47 -9.61 -1.71
N ALA A 171 -17.12 -10.79 -1.72
CA ALA A 171 -17.56 -11.43 -2.95
C ALA A 171 -18.71 -10.68 -3.62
N ASP A 172 -19.59 -10.09 -2.82
CA ASP A 172 -20.74 -9.34 -3.29
C ASP A 172 -20.29 -8.02 -3.93
N GLY A 173 -19.32 -7.33 -3.31
CA GLY A 173 -18.66 -6.17 -3.93
C GLY A 173 -18.05 -6.50 -5.29
N LEU A 174 -17.32 -7.62 -5.39
CA LEU A 174 -16.77 -8.08 -6.67
C LEU A 174 -17.87 -8.36 -7.71
N LYS A 175 -18.94 -9.07 -7.29
CA LYS A 175 -20.05 -9.40 -8.21
C LYS A 175 -20.73 -8.14 -8.75
N THR A 176 -20.86 -7.12 -7.92
CA THR A 176 -21.52 -5.85 -8.27
C THR A 176 -20.65 -4.96 -9.13
N LEU A 177 -19.38 -4.74 -8.73
CA LEU A 177 -18.52 -3.75 -9.34
C LEU A 177 -17.47 -4.32 -10.32
N ALA A 178 -17.23 -5.64 -10.30
CA ALA A 178 -16.29 -6.31 -11.19
C ALA A 178 -16.82 -7.68 -11.65
N PRO A 179 -17.94 -7.74 -12.40
CA PRO A 179 -18.69 -8.97 -12.69
C PRO A 179 -17.86 -10.03 -13.46
N ASN A 180 -16.81 -9.62 -14.14
CA ASN A 180 -15.88 -10.52 -14.84
C ASN A 180 -14.82 -11.15 -13.91
N LYS A 181 -14.76 -10.76 -12.64
CA LYS A 181 -13.83 -11.27 -11.64
C LYS A 181 -14.60 -12.05 -10.57
N SER A 182 -13.97 -13.04 -9.99
CA SER A 182 -14.49 -13.79 -8.85
C SER A 182 -13.40 -14.08 -7.85
N ARG A 183 -13.75 -14.36 -6.59
CA ARG A 183 -12.76 -14.80 -5.60
C ARG A 183 -11.97 -16.00 -6.09
N LYS A 184 -12.62 -16.96 -6.78
CA LYS A 184 -11.95 -18.14 -7.30
C LYS A 184 -10.87 -17.78 -8.33
N THR A 185 -11.17 -16.86 -9.27
CA THR A 185 -10.21 -16.44 -10.32
C THR A 185 -9.06 -15.61 -9.76
N ILE A 186 -9.21 -15.03 -8.57
CA ILE A 186 -8.17 -14.25 -7.88
C ILE A 186 -7.37 -15.12 -6.90
N LEU A 187 -8.03 -15.87 -6.02
CA LEU A 187 -7.36 -16.61 -4.95
C LEU A 187 -6.63 -17.87 -5.45
N LYS A 188 -7.14 -18.52 -6.53
CA LYS A 188 -6.49 -19.69 -7.10
C LYS A 188 -5.06 -19.39 -7.58
N PRO A 189 -4.83 -18.37 -8.42
CA PRO A 189 -3.47 -17.99 -8.81
C PRO A 189 -2.63 -17.44 -7.64
N MET A 190 -3.22 -16.76 -6.65
CA MET A 190 -2.48 -16.37 -5.45
C MET A 190 -1.93 -17.59 -4.69
N ARG A 191 -2.71 -18.64 -4.58
CA ARG A 191 -2.29 -19.92 -3.97
C ARG A 191 -1.20 -20.60 -4.78
N LEU A 192 -1.32 -20.59 -6.12
CA LEU A 192 -0.31 -21.13 -7.01
C LEU A 192 1.05 -20.42 -6.80
N ILE A 193 1.05 -19.09 -6.77
CA ILE A 193 2.27 -18.32 -6.54
C ILE A 193 2.86 -18.61 -5.16
N GLN A 194 2.02 -18.71 -4.12
CA GLN A 194 2.48 -19.07 -2.77
C GLN A 194 3.17 -20.44 -2.75
N ASN A 195 2.52 -21.45 -3.33
CA ASN A 195 3.07 -22.80 -3.37
C ASN A 195 4.39 -22.82 -4.14
N GLY A 196 4.46 -22.20 -5.31
CA GLY A 196 5.70 -22.08 -6.08
C GLY A 196 6.83 -21.38 -5.33
N ILE A 197 6.53 -20.33 -4.53
CA ILE A 197 7.52 -19.69 -3.66
C ILE A 197 8.03 -20.66 -2.58
N MET A 198 7.13 -21.40 -1.93
CA MET A 198 7.48 -22.35 -0.89
C MET A 198 8.31 -23.53 -1.42
N GLU A 199 7.88 -24.12 -2.54
CA GLU A 199 8.57 -25.19 -3.24
C GLU A 199 9.97 -24.74 -3.67
N ASN A 200 10.08 -23.59 -4.30
CA ASN A 200 11.37 -23.03 -4.73
C ASN A 200 12.30 -22.70 -3.55
N GLN A 201 11.78 -22.23 -2.42
CA GLN A 201 12.59 -22.04 -1.21
C GLN A 201 13.16 -23.36 -0.69
N ASN A 202 12.38 -24.45 -0.70
CA ASN A 202 12.83 -25.78 -0.30
C ASN A 202 13.88 -26.32 -1.29
N GLU A 203 13.66 -26.16 -2.58
CA GLU A 203 14.64 -26.55 -3.61
C GLU A 203 15.97 -25.79 -3.48
N LEU A 204 15.92 -24.48 -3.19
CA LEU A 204 17.10 -23.66 -2.99
C LEU A 204 17.92 -24.06 -1.74
N MET A 205 17.28 -24.67 -0.73
CA MET A 205 18.00 -25.23 0.42
C MET A 205 18.82 -26.47 0.02
N VAL A 206 18.33 -27.24 -0.97
CA VAL A 206 18.98 -28.47 -1.45
C VAL A 206 19.92 -28.18 -2.61
N TYR A 207 19.45 -27.39 -3.59
CA TYR A 207 20.14 -27.10 -4.83
C TYR A 207 20.38 -25.59 -4.97
N HIS A 208 21.51 -25.09 -4.52
CA HIS A 208 21.85 -23.66 -4.45
C HIS A 208 21.80 -22.89 -5.79
N LYS A 209 21.76 -23.58 -6.93
CA LYS A 209 21.74 -22.99 -8.28
C LYS A 209 20.39 -23.06 -8.99
N THR A 210 19.31 -23.42 -8.29
CA THR A 210 17.96 -23.45 -8.87
C THR A 210 17.51 -22.04 -9.27
N PRO A 211 16.83 -21.87 -10.42
CA PRO A 211 16.22 -20.59 -10.77
C PRO A 211 15.27 -20.09 -9.66
N LYS A 212 15.33 -18.81 -9.37
CA LYS A 212 14.48 -18.22 -8.32
C LYS A 212 13.08 -17.96 -8.84
N PHE A 213 12.08 -18.39 -8.08
CA PHE A 213 10.67 -18.13 -8.36
C PHE A 213 10.16 -16.98 -7.47
N VAL A 214 9.75 -15.86 -8.08
CA VAL A 214 9.17 -14.67 -7.41
C VAL A 214 9.93 -14.30 -6.10
N PRO A 215 11.25 -14.08 -6.13
CA PRO A 215 12.08 -13.96 -4.92
C PRO A 215 11.69 -12.80 -4.00
N ALA A 216 11.09 -11.73 -4.52
CA ALA A 216 10.56 -10.62 -3.72
C ALA A 216 9.12 -10.86 -3.22
N GLY A 217 8.56 -12.05 -3.47
CA GLY A 217 7.25 -12.48 -2.98
C GLY A 217 6.06 -11.86 -3.70
N GLN A 218 4.87 -12.17 -3.22
CA GLN A 218 3.62 -11.66 -3.79
C GLN A 218 2.99 -10.55 -2.96
N SER A 219 2.16 -9.74 -3.61
CA SER A 219 1.36 -8.68 -3.01
C SER A 219 -0.03 -8.59 -3.64
N THR A 220 -0.92 -7.83 -3.00
CA THR A 220 -2.27 -7.56 -3.51
C THR A 220 -2.66 -6.12 -3.25
N GLN A 221 -3.76 -5.69 -3.85
CA GLN A 221 -4.36 -4.36 -3.65
C GLN A 221 -5.86 -4.50 -3.41
N MET A 222 -6.38 -3.69 -2.48
CA MET A 222 -7.81 -3.49 -2.22
C MET A 222 -8.18 -2.03 -2.42
N ILE A 223 -9.36 -1.79 -2.99
CA ILE A 223 -9.98 -0.48 -3.14
C ILE A 223 -10.82 -0.22 -1.89
N ILE A 224 -10.68 0.97 -1.30
CA ILE A 224 -11.31 1.34 -0.04
C ILE A 224 -12.34 2.42 -0.29
N GLY A 225 -13.59 2.19 0.17
CA GLY A 225 -14.68 3.15 0.03
C GLY A 225 -15.45 3.07 -1.27
N ALA A 226 -15.18 2.09 -2.15
CA ALA A 226 -16.04 1.78 -3.30
C ALA A 226 -17.24 0.93 -2.91
N THR A 227 -17.18 0.25 -1.80
CA THR A 227 -18.18 -0.67 -1.24
C THR A 227 -18.32 -0.41 0.27
N PRO A 228 -19.43 -0.83 0.91
CA PRO A 228 -19.78 -0.39 2.26
C PRO A 228 -19.01 -1.05 3.40
N GLU A 229 -18.01 -1.89 3.11
CA GLU A 229 -17.28 -2.59 4.15
C GLU A 229 -16.59 -1.60 5.10
N ASN A 230 -16.69 -1.91 6.40
CA ASN A 230 -16.02 -1.20 7.47
C ASN A 230 -14.53 -1.61 7.61
N ASP A 231 -13.78 -0.89 8.42
CA ASP A 231 -12.33 -1.14 8.58
C ASP A 231 -12.05 -2.50 9.23
N TYR A 232 -12.91 -2.97 10.12
CA TYR A 232 -12.78 -4.29 10.75
C TYR A 232 -12.83 -5.41 9.71
N GLN A 233 -13.80 -5.36 8.78
CA GLN A 233 -13.91 -6.33 7.70
C GLN A 233 -12.69 -6.30 6.78
N ILE A 234 -12.22 -5.11 6.44
CA ILE A 234 -11.03 -4.91 5.61
C ILE A 234 -9.78 -5.49 6.29
N MET A 235 -9.59 -5.20 7.60
CA MET A 235 -8.45 -5.69 8.36
C MET A 235 -8.48 -7.20 8.57
N LYS A 236 -9.67 -7.79 8.79
CA LYS A 236 -9.86 -9.26 8.84
C LYS A 236 -9.45 -9.93 7.53
N VAL A 237 -9.83 -9.34 6.39
CA VAL A 237 -9.43 -9.83 5.06
C VAL A 237 -7.91 -9.73 4.91
N ALA A 238 -7.31 -8.60 5.27
CA ALA A 238 -5.86 -8.40 5.19
C ALA A 238 -5.10 -9.41 6.06
N GLU A 239 -5.53 -9.60 7.31
CA GLU A 239 -4.96 -10.60 8.24
C GLU A 239 -5.03 -12.01 7.65
N GLY A 240 -6.20 -12.42 7.14
CA GLY A 240 -6.37 -13.72 6.50
C GLY A 240 -5.49 -13.90 5.26
N LEU A 241 -5.26 -12.85 4.49
CA LEU A 241 -4.36 -12.86 3.34
C LEU A 241 -2.89 -13.06 3.77
N TYR A 242 -2.44 -12.38 4.82
CA TYR A 242 -1.09 -12.59 5.37
C TYR A 242 -0.90 -14.01 5.90
N GLN A 243 -1.85 -14.52 6.68
CA GLN A 243 -1.78 -15.86 7.28
C GLN A 243 -1.86 -16.98 6.23
N ASN A 244 -2.79 -16.87 5.28
CA ASN A 244 -3.10 -17.97 4.36
C ASN A 244 -2.33 -17.93 3.03
N PHE A 245 -1.81 -16.75 2.60
CA PHE A 245 -1.12 -16.60 1.34
C PHE A 245 0.30 -16.04 1.47
N GLN A 246 0.78 -15.79 2.70
CA GLN A 246 2.12 -15.28 2.99
C GLN A 246 2.49 -14.05 2.17
N LEU A 247 1.51 -13.16 1.96
CA LEU A 247 1.73 -11.93 1.22
C LEU A 247 2.81 -11.08 1.87
N LYS A 248 3.62 -10.44 1.07
CA LYS A 248 4.58 -9.43 1.56
C LYS A 248 3.91 -8.11 1.88
N ARG A 249 2.83 -7.77 1.17
CA ARG A 249 2.08 -6.53 1.39
C ARG A 249 0.67 -6.59 0.81
N VAL A 250 -0.26 -6.00 1.52
CA VAL A 250 -1.56 -5.55 1.04
C VAL A 250 -1.46 -4.05 0.79
N PHE A 251 -1.85 -3.59 -0.39
CA PHE A 251 -1.98 -2.19 -0.72
C PHE A 251 -3.45 -1.77 -0.59
N TYR A 252 -3.67 -0.63 0.03
CA TYR A 252 -4.99 0.00 0.14
C TYR A 252 -5.02 1.19 -0.81
N SER A 253 -6.11 1.35 -1.53
CA SER A 253 -6.29 2.45 -2.47
C SER A 253 -7.63 3.11 -2.22
N ALA A 254 -7.62 4.35 -1.79
CA ALA A 254 -8.84 5.14 -1.64
C ALA A 254 -9.56 5.21 -2.99
N PHE A 255 -10.86 4.93 -2.96
CA PHE A 255 -11.68 4.94 -4.17
C PHE A 255 -11.80 6.35 -4.74
N VAL A 256 -11.59 6.46 -6.03
CA VAL A 256 -11.78 7.67 -6.83
C VAL A 256 -12.87 7.40 -7.86
N ASN A 257 -13.96 8.17 -7.83
CA ASN A 257 -15.05 7.99 -8.78
C ASN A 257 -14.73 8.67 -10.12
N VAL A 258 -14.04 7.96 -10.99
CA VAL A 258 -13.65 8.46 -12.33
C VAL A 258 -14.71 8.19 -13.40
N ASN A 259 -15.68 7.31 -13.13
CA ASN A 259 -16.61 6.80 -14.16
C ASN A 259 -18.03 7.34 -14.03
N HIS A 260 -18.34 8.09 -12.96
CA HIS A 260 -19.68 8.60 -12.66
C HIS A 260 -20.79 7.55 -12.77
N ASN A 261 -20.48 6.29 -12.45
CA ASN A 261 -21.42 5.17 -12.53
C ASN A 261 -22.37 5.20 -11.34
N SER A 262 -23.66 4.99 -11.58
CA SER A 262 -24.71 5.01 -10.55
C SER A 262 -24.55 3.93 -9.46
N ASN A 263 -23.84 2.84 -9.74
CA ASN A 263 -23.54 1.77 -8.77
C ASN A 263 -22.35 2.10 -7.86
N LEU A 264 -21.68 3.23 -8.10
CA LEU A 264 -20.55 3.68 -7.30
C LEU A 264 -21.02 4.74 -6.31
N PRO A 265 -20.45 4.77 -5.10
CA PRO A 265 -20.80 5.78 -4.12
C PRO A 265 -20.40 7.17 -4.58
N THR A 266 -21.24 8.15 -4.28
CA THR A 266 -20.85 9.55 -4.31
C THR A 266 -20.03 9.84 -3.05
N LEU A 267 -18.87 10.45 -3.21
CA LEU A 267 -17.99 10.82 -2.12
C LEU A 267 -17.96 12.36 -2.01
N PRO A 268 -18.89 12.96 -1.26
CA PRO A 268 -18.99 14.43 -1.18
C PRO A 268 -17.73 15.09 -0.62
N GLY A 269 -16.95 14.37 0.20
CA GLY A 269 -15.65 14.83 0.72
C GLY A 269 -14.43 14.36 -0.08
N GLY A 270 -14.63 13.84 -1.32
CA GLY A 270 -13.55 13.27 -2.12
C GLY A 270 -13.09 11.87 -1.67
N PRO A 271 -11.95 11.37 -2.18
CA PRO A 271 -11.44 10.05 -1.83
C PRO A 271 -11.14 9.92 -0.34
N PRO A 272 -11.41 8.76 0.32
CA PRO A 272 -11.22 8.57 1.75
C PRO A 272 -9.74 8.35 2.12
N LEU A 273 -8.89 9.34 1.87
CA LEU A 273 -7.43 9.26 2.04
C LEU A 273 -6.99 9.11 3.49
N LEU A 274 -7.68 9.78 4.43
CA LEU A 274 -7.39 9.60 5.86
C LEU A 274 -7.67 8.17 6.32
N ARG A 275 -8.77 7.57 5.84
CA ARG A 275 -9.10 6.17 6.09
C ARG A 275 -8.05 5.22 5.50
N GLU A 276 -7.64 5.44 4.25
CA GLU A 276 -6.56 4.70 3.61
C GLU A 276 -5.28 4.77 4.47
N HIS A 277 -4.91 5.96 4.91
CA HIS A 277 -3.73 6.16 5.76
C HIS A 277 -3.83 5.40 7.09
N ARG A 278 -5.00 5.39 7.75
CA ARG A 278 -5.22 4.61 8.99
C ARG A 278 -5.12 3.11 8.73
N LEU A 279 -5.66 2.62 7.64
CA LEU A 279 -5.51 1.21 7.23
C LEU A 279 -4.04 0.82 7.01
N TYR A 280 -3.24 1.66 6.36
CA TYR A 280 -1.80 1.42 6.24
C TYR A 280 -1.08 1.39 7.60
N GLN A 281 -1.46 2.27 8.53
CA GLN A 281 -0.90 2.26 9.88
C GLN A 281 -1.30 0.99 10.64
N ALA A 282 -2.56 0.57 10.55
CA ALA A 282 -3.06 -0.65 11.15
C ALA A 282 -2.40 -1.91 10.55
N ASP A 283 -2.25 -1.95 9.22
CA ASP A 283 -1.50 -3.02 8.52
C ASP A 283 -0.07 -3.17 9.06
N TRP A 284 0.58 -2.05 9.37
CA TRP A 284 1.89 -2.07 9.99
C TRP A 284 1.87 -2.68 11.39
N LEU A 285 0.81 -2.42 12.18
CA LEU A 285 0.62 -3.04 13.50
C LEU A 285 0.42 -4.54 13.40
N LEU A 286 -0.38 -5.03 12.44
CA LEU A 286 -0.54 -6.46 12.19
C LEU A 286 0.80 -7.14 11.87
N ARG A 287 1.57 -6.57 10.95
CA ARG A 287 2.76 -7.24 10.43
C ARG A 287 3.98 -7.19 11.35
N PHE A 288 4.14 -6.15 12.14
CA PHE A 288 5.39 -5.90 12.86
C PHE A 288 5.25 -5.72 14.38
N TYR A 289 4.04 -5.54 14.88
CA TYR A 289 3.79 -5.30 16.29
C TYR A 289 3.02 -6.44 16.96
N GLY A 290 2.63 -7.45 16.21
CA GLY A 290 1.89 -8.61 16.74
C GLY A 290 0.47 -8.28 17.18
N PHE A 291 -0.16 -7.27 16.60
CA PHE A 291 -1.60 -7.03 16.76
C PHE A 291 -2.39 -7.98 15.85
N SER A 292 -3.60 -8.33 16.28
CA SER A 292 -4.60 -8.96 15.41
C SER A 292 -5.66 -7.95 14.98
N ALA A 293 -6.39 -8.26 13.92
CA ALA A 293 -7.50 -7.41 13.47
C ALA A 293 -8.60 -7.32 14.54
N GLY A 294 -8.89 -8.44 15.25
CA GLY A 294 -9.86 -8.45 16.33
C GLY A 294 -9.40 -7.78 17.62
N GLU A 295 -8.09 -7.53 17.80
CA GLU A 295 -7.56 -6.72 18.87
C GLU A 295 -7.70 -5.22 18.56
N LEU A 296 -7.48 -4.84 17.30
CA LEU A 296 -7.56 -3.43 16.87
C LEU A 296 -9.01 -2.93 16.75
N LEU A 297 -9.93 -3.75 16.27
CA LEU A 297 -11.31 -3.38 15.96
C LEU A 297 -12.27 -4.53 16.35
N SER A 298 -13.54 -4.20 16.55
CA SER A 298 -14.62 -5.16 16.87
C SER A 298 -15.86 -4.87 16.02
N GLU A 299 -16.89 -5.71 16.14
CA GLU A 299 -18.19 -5.48 15.50
C GLU A 299 -18.90 -4.25 16.06
N ASP A 300 -18.71 -3.96 17.35
CA ASP A 300 -19.31 -2.79 18.01
C ASP A 300 -18.55 -1.49 17.69
N ARG A 301 -17.27 -1.59 17.37
CA ARG A 301 -16.41 -0.45 16.96
C ARG A 301 -15.63 -0.83 15.71
N PRO A 302 -16.31 -0.85 14.54
CA PRO A 302 -15.73 -1.43 13.33
C PRO A 302 -14.82 -0.52 12.55
N ASP A 303 -14.78 0.79 12.84
CA ASP A 303 -13.99 1.76 12.09
C ASP A 303 -12.95 2.45 12.98
N PHE A 304 -11.79 2.78 12.40
CA PHE A 304 -10.76 3.57 13.06
C PHE A 304 -11.18 5.03 13.20
N ASN A 305 -10.75 5.64 14.29
CA ASN A 305 -10.79 7.09 14.37
C ASN A 305 -9.84 7.69 13.32
N ILE A 306 -10.40 8.46 12.38
CA ILE A 306 -9.61 9.06 11.28
C ILE A 306 -8.60 10.11 11.77
N PHE A 307 -8.82 10.72 12.92
CA PHE A 307 -7.94 11.76 13.49
C PHE A 307 -6.82 11.19 14.35
N LEU A 308 -6.99 10.00 14.94
CA LEU A 308 -5.97 9.33 15.75
C LEU A 308 -5.28 8.22 14.97
N ASP A 309 -4.01 7.94 15.30
CA ASP A 309 -3.41 6.72 14.76
C ASP A 309 -4.01 5.47 15.44
N PRO A 310 -4.09 4.34 14.72
CA PRO A 310 -4.75 3.12 15.21
C PRO A 310 -4.22 2.59 16.54
N LYS A 311 -2.96 2.84 16.86
CA LYS A 311 -2.39 2.42 18.15
C LYS A 311 -2.81 3.33 19.30
N CYS A 312 -2.95 4.63 19.05
CA CYS A 312 -3.53 5.56 20.02
C CYS A 312 -5.01 5.26 20.25
N ASP A 313 -5.76 5.02 19.18
CA ASP A 313 -7.18 4.66 19.23
C ASP A 313 -7.40 3.35 20.01
N TRP A 314 -6.55 2.34 19.78
CA TRP A 314 -6.57 1.11 20.56
C TRP A 314 -6.25 1.34 22.03
N ALA A 315 -5.20 2.11 22.34
CA ALA A 315 -4.77 2.33 23.72
C ALA A 315 -5.81 3.12 24.56
N LEU A 316 -6.54 4.04 23.93
CA LEU A 316 -7.65 4.75 24.59
C LEU A 316 -8.78 3.81 24.98
N ARG A 317 -9.05 2.79 24.17
CA ARG A 317 -10.08 1.77 24.45
C ARG A 317 -9.63 0.70 25.44
N HIS A 318 -8.34 0.66 25.80
CA HIS A 318 -7.73 -0.32 26.69
C HIS A 318 -6.92 0.36 27.80
N LEU A 319 -7.51 1.40 28.42
CA LEU A 319 -6.85 2.17 29.48
C LEU A 319 -6.51 1.31 30.71
N GLU A 320 -7.20 0.19 30.90
CA GLU A 320 -6.90 -0.80 31.93
C GLU A 320 -5.50 -1.43 31.80
N ALA A 321 -4.92 -1.44 30.59
CA ALA A 321 -3.55 -1.90 30.35
C ALA A 321 -2.49 -0.82 30.65
N PHE A 322 -2.89 0.37 31.01
CA PHE A 322 -2.01 1.52 31.20
C PHE A 322 -2.16 2.16 32.59
N PRO A 323 -1.12 2.88 33.10
CA PRO A 323 0.15 3.16 32.45
C PRO A 323 1.15 1.99 32.52
N VAL A 324 2.02 1.89 31.52
CA VAL A 324 3.09 0.89 31.42
C VAL A 324 4.39 1.41 32.04
N GLU A 325 4.97 0.66 32.99
CA GLU A 325 6.29 1.01 33.58
C GLU A 325 7.42 0.62 32.61
N ILE A 326 8.09 1.64 32.06
CA ILE A 326 9.13 1.50 31.02
C ILE A 326 10.30 0.64 31.47
N ASN A 327 10.69 0.76 32.75
CA ASN A 327 11.85 0.06 33.28
C ASN A 327 11.61 -1.44 33.56
N ARG A 328 10.36 -1.89 33.47
CA ARG A 328 9.98 -3.31 33.78
C ARG A 328 9.26 -4.04 32.65
N ALA A 329 8.45 -3.33 31.86
CA ALA A 329 7.61 -3.92 30.82
C ALA A 329 8.41 -4.77 29.81
N ASP A 330 7.89 -5.90 29.39
CA ASP A 330 8.49 -6.69 28.33
C ASP A 330 8.40 -5.99 26.96
N TYR A 331 9.10 -6.56 25.97
CA TYR A 331 9.17 -5.99 24.64
C TYR A 331 7.80 -5.85 23.97
N ASN A 332 6.94 -6.86 24.09
CA ASN A 332 5.62 -6.88 23.45
C ASN A 332 4.69 -5.85 24.09
N THR A 333 4.72 -5.71 25.41
CA THR A 333 4.01 -4.66 26.14
C THR A 333 4.47 -3.28 25.72
N LEU A 334 5.78 -3.06 25.55
CA LEU A 334 6.30 -1.78 25.04
C LEU A 334 5.80 -1.46 23.62
N LEU A 335 5.62 -2.46 22.77
CA LEU A 335 5.07 -2.28 21.42
C LEU A 335 3.60 -1.86 21.43
N ARG A 336 2.86 -2.11 22.50
CA ARG A 336 1.46 -1.67 22.66
C ARG A 336 1.35 -0.18 22.99
N VAL A 337 2.41 0.41 23.55
CA VAL A 337 2.41 1.83 23.96
C VAL A 337 2.44 2.77 22.75
N PRO A 338 1.47 3.73 22.64
CA PRO A 338 1.54 4.78 21.63
C PRO A 338 2.86 5.53 21.68
N GLY A 339 3.41 5.89 20.51
CA GLY A 339 4.70 6.62 20.44
C GLY A 339 5.96 5.77 20.64
N ILE A 340 5.83 4.46 20.97
CA ILE A 340 6.95 3.52 21.04
C ILE A 340 6.90 2.60 19.83
N GLY A 341 7.92 2.67 18.97
CA GLY A 341 8.09 1.81 17.81
C GLY A 341 9.06 0.66 18.06
N VAL A 342 9.17 -0.27 17.12
CA VAL A 342 10.09 -1.43 17.17
C VAL A 342 11.53 -1.02 17.53
N LYS A 343 12.05 0.03 16.89
CA LYS A 343 13.40 0.53 17.16
C LYS A 343 13.54 1.08 18.59
N SER A 344 12.55 1.87 19.03
CA SER A 344 12.57 2.47 20.38
C SER A 344 12.38 1.40 21.46
N ALA A 345 11.48 0.44 21.28
CA ALA A 345 11.29 -0.67 22.21
C ALA A 345 12.58 -1.50 22.39
N ASN A 346 13.24 -1.84 21.29
CA ASN A 346 14.54 -2.55 21.35
C ASN A 346 15.61 -1.73 22.10
N ARG A 347 15.68 -0.43 21.85
CA ARG A 347 16.64 0.47 22.53
C ARG A 347 16.32 0.57 24.03
N ILE A 348 15.05 0.69 24.41
CA ILE A 348 14.60 0.70 25.81
C ILE A 348 15.06 -0.58 26.52
N VAL A 349 14.75 -1.76 25.94
CA VAL A 349 15.12 -3.06 26.53
C VAL A 349 16.64 -3.20 26.72
N LYS A 350 17.42 -2.66 25.80
CA LYS A 350 18.89 -2.66 25.91
C LYS A 350 19.39 -1.65 26.95
N ALA A 351 18.93 -0.40 26.88
CA ALA A 351 19.44 0.68 27.73
C ALA A 351 19.12 0.47 29.21
N ARG A 352 17.92 -0.01 29.56
CA ARG A 352 17.52 -0.23 30.96
C ARG A 352 18.32 -1.33 31.70
N ARG A 353 19.13 -2.14 30.95
CA ARG A 353 20.05 -3.09 31.56
C ARG A 353 21.23 -2.41 32.25
N HIS A 354 21.54 -1.19 31.86
CA HIS A 354 22.69 -0.42 32.37
C HIS A 354 22.28 0.64 33.39
N SER A 355 21.11 1.27 33.20
CA SER A 355 20.61 2.31 34.08
C SER A 355 19.08 2.39 34.02
N ARG A 356 18.46 2.94 35.08
CA ARG A 356 17.03 3.28 35.03
C ARG A 356 16.85 4.46 34.06
N LEU A 357 15.84 4.33 33.19
CA LEU A 357 15.49 5.35 32.21
C LEU A 357 14.47 6.34 32.77
N ASP A 358 14.67 7.59 32.45
CA ASP A 358 13.72 8.68 32.69
C ASP A 358 13.11 9.18 31.36
N PHE A 359 12.21 10.16 31.40
CA PHE A 359 11.58 10.72 30.21
C PHE A 359 12.56 11.42 29.27
N SER A 360 13.66 11.98 29.79
CA SER A 360 14.69 12.62 28.97
C SER A 360 15.46 11.60 28.14
N ASP A 361 15.74 10.44 28.74
CA ASP A 361 16.39 9.34 28.06
C ASP A 361 15.48 8.72 26.99
N LEU A 362 14.18 8.59 27.26
CA LEU A 362 13.21 8.12 26.29
C LEU A 362 13.15 9.00 25.05
N LYS A 363 13.23 10.33 25.23
CA LYS A 363 13.30 11.29 24.12
C LYS A 363 14.55 11.06 23.27
N LYS A 364 15.72 10.87 23.87
CA LYS A 364 17.00 10.57 23.19
C LYS A 364 16.95 9.22 22.46
N ILE A 365 16.27 8.22 23.03
CA ILE A 365 16.05 6.91 22.42
C ILE A 365 15.16 6.99 21.16
N GLY A 366 14.36 8.05 21.04
CA GLY A 366 13.46 8.27 19.91
C GLY A 366 12.01 7.84 20.19
N VAL A 367 11.59 7.86 21.45
CA VAL A 367 10.17 7.73 21.82
C VAL A 367 9.44 9.04 21.52
N VAL A 368 8.27 8.93 20.91
CA VAL A 368 7.40 10.09 20.64
C VAL A 368 6.63 10.43 21.91
N LEU A 369 7.25 11.23 22.80
CA LEU A 369 6.68 11.54 24.12
C LEU A 369 5.32 12.24 24.04
N LYS A 370 5.05 13.03 23.02
CA LYS A 370 3.74 13.65 22.78
C LYS A 370 2.58 12.65 22.79
N ARG A 371 2.84 11.39 22.40
CA ARG A 371 1.87 10.29 22.44
C ARG A 371 2.06 9.40 23.64
N ALA A 372 3.32 9.05 23.98
CA ALA A 372 3.62 8.07 25.00
C ALA A 372 3.38 8.57 26.43
N ALA A 373 3.50 9.86 26.71
CA ALA A 373 3.46 10.44 28.04
C ALA A 373 2.18 10.13 28.83
N TYR A 374 1.08 9.89 28.14
CA TYR A 374 -0.22 9.57 28.72
C TYR A 374 -0.38 8.09 29.11
N PHE A 375 0.52 7.23 28.64
CA PHE A 375 0.40 5.76 28.70
C PHE A 375 1.57 5.09 29.42
N ILE A 376 2.53 5.85 29.96
CA ILE A 376 3.74 5.29 30.56
C ILE A 376 4.10 5.92 31.91
N THR A 377 4.82 5.10 32.70
CA THR A 377 5.54 5.58 33.88
C THR A 377 7.04 5.31 33.75
N CYS A 378 7.83 6.18 34.35
CA CYS A 378 9.25 5.99 34.60
C CYS A 378 9.50 5.97 36.10
N SER A 379 9.93 4.81 36.62
CA SER A 379 10.13 4.60 38.08
C SER A 379 8.87 4.93 38.90
N GLY A 380 7.71 4.50 38.41
CA GLY A 380 6.41 4.67 39.05
C GLY A 380 5.80 6.08 38.93
N ARG A 381 6.41 6.98 38.18
CA ARG A 381 5.90 8.34 37.98
C ARG A 381 5.47 8.61 36.57
N MET A 382 4.31 9.18 36.38
CA MET A 382 3.86 9.70 35.08
C MET A 382 4.53 11.07 34.79
N MET A 383 4.64 11.43 33.51
CA MET A 383 5.15 12.74 33.09
C MET A 383 4.19 13.87 33.48
N TYR A 384 2.89 13.61 33.40
CA TYR A 384 1.81 14.51 33.75
C TYR A 384 0.86 13.84 34.75
N SER A 385 0.42 14.59 35.77
CA SER A 385 -0.67 14.13 36.64
C SER A 385 -2.00 14.42 35.95
N ILE A 386 -2.56 13.39 35.27
CA ILE A 386 -3.77 13.51 34.48
C ILE A 386 -4.80 12.44 34.91
N PRO A 387 -6.11 12.74 34.75
CA PRO A 387 -7.12 11.72 34.89
C PRO A 387 -6.93 10.61 33.84
N GLN A 388 -7.06 9.37 34.25
CA GLN A 388 -7.10 8.19 33.34
C GLN A 388 -8.51 8.09 32.74
N ASN A 389 -8.83 9.02 31.83
CA ASN A 389 -10.12 9.13 31.17
C ASN A 389 -9.92 9.24 29.67
N GLU A 390 -10.70 8.45 28.90
CA GLU A 390 -10.61 8.36 27.44
C GLU A 390 -10.78 9.74 26.78
N ASP A 391 -11.84 10.46 27.14
CA ASP A 391 -12.18 11.76 26.54
C ASP A 391 -11.09 12.81 26.78
N TYR A 392 -10.57 12.85 28.04
CA TYR A 392 -9.51 13.79 28.40
C TYR A 392 -8.23 13.52 27.62
N ILE A 393 -7.77 12.27 27.60
CA ILE A 393 -6.54 11.89 26.88
C ILE A 393 -6.73 12.07 25.37
N CYS A 394 -7.90 11.72 24.83
CA CYS A 394 -8.24 11.94 23.43
C CYS A 394 -8.15 13.42 23.07
N SER A 395 -8.76 14.30 23.87
CA SER A 395 -8.71 15.75 23.63
C SER A 395 -7.28 16.29 23.67
N CYS A 396 -6.44 15.81 24.59
CA CYS A 396 -5.02 16.18 24.66
C CYS A 396 -4.25 15.72 23.42
N LEU A 397 -4.51 14.50 22.95
CA LEU A 397 -3.88 13.96 21.74
C LEU A 397 -4.33 14.70 20.47
N MET A 398 -5.59 15.17 20.44
CA MET A 398 -6.16 15.89 19.30
C MET A 398 -5.80 17.37 19.25
N GLN A 399 -5.53 18.02 20.35
CA GLN A 399 -5.10 19.44 20.38
C GLN A 399 -3.82 19.71 19.55
N ASP A 400 -2.98 18.70 19.36
CA ASP A 400 -1.79 18.79 18.51
C ASP A 400 -2.08 18.50 17.02
N ILE A 401 -3.31 18.10 16.63
CA ILE A 401 -3.68 17.76 15.26
C ILE A 401 -4.19 19.00 14.50
N THR A 402 -3.42 20.07 14.55
CA THR A 402 -3.71 21.27 13.74
C THR A 402 -3.24 21.14 12.29
N GLN A 403 -2.65 20.02 11.91
CA GLN A 403 -2.11 19.79 10.58
C GLN A 403 -2.45 18.39 10.06
N ILE A 404 -2.90 18.33 8.83
CA ILE A 404 -2.99 17.08 8.06
C ILE A 404 -1.65 16.34 8.15
N PRO A 405 -1.63 15.02 8.42
CA PRO A 405 -0.38 14.26 8.47
C PRO A 405 0.49 14.57 7.26
N LYS A 406 1.80 14.76 7.52
CA LYS A 406 2.76 15.17 6.47
C LYS A 406 2.73 14.20 5.30
N GLU A 407 2.59 12.91 5.60
CA GLU A 407 2.46 11.83 4.64
C GLU A 407 1.25 11.99 3.71
N ILE A 408 0.18 12.62 4.16
CA ILE A 408 -1.01 12.91 3.33
C ILE A 408 -0.82 14.22 2.58
N ARG A 409 -0.23 15.22 3.22
CA ARG A 409 0.06 16.52 2.59
C ARG A 409 1.12 16.40 1.49
N ASP A 410 2.15 15.58 1.74
CA ASP A 410 3.26 15.35 0.79
C ASP A 410 2.93 14.22 -0.20
N PHE A 411 1.76 13.60 -0.10
CA PHE A 411 1.17 12.78 -1.15
C PHE A 411 0.75 13.69 -2.30
N SER A 412 1.74 14.18 -3.00
CA SER A 412 1.53 14.73 -4.32
C SER A 412 1.24 13.55 -5.27
N TYR A 413 0.05 12.97 -5.12
CA TYR A 413 -0.57 12.34 -6.24
C TYR A 413 -0.80 13.45 -7.25
N LYS A 414 0.08 13.61 -8.18
CA LYS A 414 -0.31 14.26 -9.42
C LYS A 414 -1.38 13.42 -10.14
N GLN A 415 -1.54 12.22 -9.70
CA GLN A 415 -2.65 11.35 -9.96
C GLN A 415 -3.92 11.80 -9.28
N ILE A 416 -3.81 12.58 -8.22
CA ILE A 416 -4.90 13.15 -7.50
C ILE A 416 -4.61 14.63 -7.47
N SER A 417 -4.96 15.31 -8.55
CA SER A 417 -5.27 16.74 -8.52
C SER A 417 -6.50 17.03 -7.62
N PHE A 418 -6.74 16.18 -6.65
CA PHE A 418 -7.80 16.29 -5.65
C PHE A 418 -7.38 17.07 -4.42
N PHE A 419 -6.13 17.47 -4.33
CA PHE A 419 -5.63 18.46 -3.39
C PHE A 419 -5.44 19.81 -4.10
N ASP A 420 -6.46 20.25 -4.81
CA ASP A 420 -6.64 21.69 -4.93
C ASP A 420 -6.90 22.21 -3.51
N GLU A 421 -6.28 23.32 -3.16
CA GLU A 421 -6.41 23.95 -1.83
C GLU A 421 -7.87 24.12 -1.41
N ASP A 422 -8.79 24.22 -2.36
CA ASP A 422 -10.24 24.31 -2.16
C ASP A 422 -10.85 23.02 -1.57
N ALA A 423 -10.39 21.83 -1.94
CA ALA A 423 -10.90 20.57 -1.37
C ALA A 423 -10.45 20.35 0.08
N LEU A 424 -9.35 20.98 0.51
CA LEU A 424 -8.86 20.95 1.87
C LEU A 424 -9.48 22.05 2.76
N SER A 425 -10.03 23.12 2.17
CA SER A 425 -10.72 24.18 2.91
C SER A 425 -12.02 23.68 3.53
N ASP A 426 -12.68 22.70 2.91
CA ASP A 426 -13.89 22.07 3.42
C ASP A 426 -13.63 21.13 4.61
N PHE A 427 -12.37 20.74 4.85
CA PHE A 427 -11.94 19.96 6.02
C PHE A 427 -11.48 20.81 7.21
N LYS A 428 -11.65 22.10 7.19
CA LYS A 428 -11.54 22.95 8.40
C LYS A 428 -12.79 22.76 9.25
N LEU A 429 -12.89 21.60 9.89
CA LEU A 429 -13.81 21.39 11.01
C LEU A 429 -13.45 22.38 12.10
N THR A 430 -14.36 23.29 12.37
CA THR A 430 -14.25 24.14 13.54
C THR A 430 -14.39 23.27 14.79
N THR A 431 -13.69 23.60 15.85
CA THR A 431 -13.69 22.89 17.14
C THR A 431 -15.08 22.73 17.76
N ASN A 432 -16.10 23.36 17.19
CA ASN A 432 -17.50 23.26 17.62
C ASN A 432 -18.27 22.07 17.00
N ASP A 433 -17.77 21.44 15.93
CA ASP A 433 -18.47 20.32 15.28
C ASP A 433 -18.11 18.97 15.91
N LEU A 434 -17.18 18.95 16.86
CA LEU A 434 -16.67 17.71 17.49
C LEU A 434 -17.36 17.38 18.81
N CYS A 435 -18.35 18.19 19.25
CA CYS A 435 -19.03 18.00 20.55
C CYS A 435 -20.46 17.44 20.44
N VAL A 436 -20.89 16.89 19.32
CA VAL A 436 -22.23 16.30 19.19
C VAL A 436 -22.14 14.90 18.56
N GLY A 437 -22.34 13.88 19.42
CA GLY A 437 -22.61 12.50 19.02
C GLY A 437 -21.69 11.48 19.61
#